data_77e7cdd49e0acd54e2bf7afc58e30a3a
#
_entry.id   77e7cdd49e0acd54e2bf7afc58e30a3a
#
_cell.length_a   1.000
_cell.length_b   1.000
_cell.length_c   1.000
_cell.angle_alpha   90.00
_cell.angle_beta   90.00
_cell.angle_gamma   90.00
#
_symmetry.space_group_name_H-M   'P 1'
#
loop_
_entity.id
_entity.type
_entity.pdbx_description
1 polymer ?
#
loop_
_entity_poly.entity_id
_entity_poly.type
_entity_poly.pdbx_seq_one_letter_code
_entity_poly.pdbx_strand_id
1 'polypeptide(L)'
;MNRCRDEGGRWATPDEQAVLARWSGWGAIPQVFDPTDDRYLDERAELRQLLRSEAGWSQARRTTLNAHYTSAPVVQAMWHAAQQLGVDGDGVRVLEPGCGSGNFIGFAPAGTVLTGVELDETTAEIAQHLYGARATIEATAFEELRVEDGAFDVVIGNVPFAKVTPHDPRHNRGRHALHNYFLIKSLHLTRPGGLVVALTSRYTLDARNPAARREMASMADLVGAIRLPERAFARSSGTDVVVDMVILRRRPPGAEPSGPAWQQVGAAPIDAADDAAPLEVNEYYLAHPEHVLGDLAATRGMYRDHELTVTPTGDLDQQ
;
A
#
# COMPACT_ATOMS: atom_id res chain seq x y z
N MET A 1 -8.37 -22.64 -5.95
CA MET A 1 -9.50 -21.84 -6.42
C MET A 1 -10.50 -22.68 -7.23
N ASN A 2 -10.24 -22.97 -8.52
CA ASN A 2 -11.19 -23.69 -9.37
C ASN A 2 -11.69 -25.01 -8.78
N ARG A 3 -10.82 -25.82 -8.16
CA ARG A 3 -11.22 -27.05 -7.48
C ARG A 3 -12.22 -26.79 -6.36
N CYS A 4 -12.01 -25.77 -5.53
CA CYS A 4 -12.95 -25.44 -4.45
C CYS A 4 -14.31 -25.01 -4.99
N ARG A 5 -14.32 -24.22 -6.08
CA ARG A 5 -15.56 -23.80 -6.78
C ARG A 5 -16.30 -24.99 -7.39
N ASP A 6 -15.56 -25.89 -8.09
CA ASP A 6 -16.14 -27.04 -8.80
C ASP A 6 -16.68 -28.09 -7.83
N GLU A 7 -16.16 -28.15 -6.62
CA GLU A 7 -16.61 -29.05 -5.54
C GLU A 7 -17.66 -28.40 -4.61
N GLY A 8 -18.49 -27.50 -5.15
CA GLY A 8 -19.64 -26.93 -4.46
C GLY A 8 -19.32 -25.68 -3.61
N GLY A 9 -18.21 -24.99 -3.90
CA GLY A 9 -17.81 -23.75 -3.18
C GLY A 9 -17.28 -24.03 -1.76
N ARG A 10 -16.68 -25.17 -1.53
CA ARG A 10 -16.08 -25.50 -0.24
C ARG A 10 -14.86 -24.63 0.08
N TRP A 11 -14.53 -24.48 1.34
CA TRP A 11 -13.28 -23.87 1.79
C TRP A 11 -12.06 -24.70 1.38
N ALA A 12 -10.93 -23.98 1.16
CA ALA A 12 -9.66 -24.63 0.91
C ALA A 12 -9.20 -25.45 2.12
N THR A 13 -8.68 -26.65 1.87
CA THR A 13 -8.02 -27.45 2.89
C THR A 13 -6.71 -26.82 3.35
N PRO A 14 -6.11 -27.20 4.49
CA PRO A 14 -4.82 -26.69 4.92
C PRO A 14 -3.71 -26.82 3.87
N ASP A 15 -3.65 -27.92 3.13
CA ASP A 15 -2.66 -28.12 2.06
C ASP A 15 -2.91 -27.15 0.88
N GLU A 16 -4.18 -26.94 0.51
CA GLU A 16 -4.56 -25.96 -0.50
C GLU A 16 -4.28 -24.53 -0.04
N GLN A 17 -4.54 -24.20 1.24
CA GLN A 17 -4.18 -22.90 1.83
C GLN A 17 -2.67 -22.66 1.79
N ALA A 18 -1.84 -23.69 2.04
CA ALA A 18 -0.40 -23.58 1.91
C ALA A 18 0.07 -23.26 0.47
N VAL A 19 -0.68 -23.71 -0.54
CA VAL A 19 -0.45 -23.33 -1.94
C VAL A 19 -0.93 -21.90 -2.19
N LEU A 20 -2.14 -21.55 -1.74
CA LEU A 20 -2.71 -20.21 -1.92
C LEU A 20 -1.88 -19.11 -1.23
N ALA A 21 -1.28 -19.42 -0.07
CA ALA A 21 -0.41 -18.50 0.67
C ALA A 21 0.88 -18.12 -0.10
N ARG A 22 1.23 -18.83 -1.17
CA ARG A 22 2.35 -18.48 -2.06
C ARG A 22 1.96 -17.46 -3.13
N TRP A 23 0.69 -17.10 -3.19
CA TRP A 23 0.21 -16.12 -4.16
C TRP A 23 0.90 -14.78 -3.94
N SER A 24 1.57 -14.27 -4.97
CA SER A 24 2.29 -13.01 -4.95
C SER A 24 1.71 -11.96 -5.92
N GLY A 25 0.47 -12.19 -6.36
CA GLY A 25 -0.24 -11.32 -7.29
C GLY A 25 0.18 -11.50 -8.75
N TRP A 26 -0.56 -10.84 -9.62
CA TRP A 26 -0.31 -10.87 -11.07
C TRP A 26 0.93 -10.08 -11.49
N GLY A 27 1.47 -9.23 -10.62
CA GLY A 27 2.66 -8.40 -10.87
C GLY A 27 3.97 -9.18 -10.89
N ALA A 28 3.99 -10.43 -10.43
CA ALA A 28 5.20 -11.26 -10.42
C ALA A 28 5.71 -11.59 -11.84
N ILE A 29 4.80 -11.83 -12.79
CA ILE A 29 5.12 -12.13 -14.20
C ILE A 29 4.11 -11.39 -15.12
N PRO A 30 4.18 -10.06 -15.22
CA PRO A 30 3.24 -9.29 -16.04
C PRO A 30 3.34 -9.63 -17.54
N GLN A 31 4.48 -10.18 -17.97
CA GLN A 31 4.74 -10.56 -19.36
C GLN A 31 3.79 -11.68 -19.85
N VAL A 32 3.21 -12.47 -18.97
CA VAL A 32 2.20 -13.48 -19.34
C VAL A 32 0.97 -12.85 -20.02
N PHE A 33 0.70 -11.57 -19.74
CA PHE A 33 -0.41 -10.82 -20.33
C PHE A 33 -0.03 -10.09 -21.65
N ASP A 34 1.24 -10.09 -22.03
CA ASP A 34 1.70 -9.46 -23.28
C ASP A 34 1.52 -10.44 -24.45
N PRO A 35 0.62 -10.16 -25.41
CA PRO A 35 0.37 -11.07 -26.55
C PRO A 35 1.56 -11.19 -27.50
N THR A 36 2.56 -10.30 -27.39
CA THR A 36 3.75 -10.27 -28.26
C THR A 36 4.95 -11.02 -27.65
N ASP A 37 4.84 -11.46 -26.39
CA ASP A 37 5.92 -12.20 -25.72
C ASP A 37 5.71 -13.71 -25.87
N ASP A 38 6.37 -14.32 -26.86
CA ASP A 38 6.24 -15.75 -27.15
C ASP A 38 6.81 -16.68 -26.09
N ARG A 39 7.61 -16.16 -25.13
CA ARG A 39 8.18 -16.95 -24.03
C ARG A 39 7.12 -17.53 -23.09
N TYR A 40 5.93 -16.91 -23.03
CA TYR A 40 4.82 -17.27 -22.14
C TYR A 40 3.58 -17.72 -22.92
N LEU A 41 3.74 -18.30 -24.11
CA LEU A 41 2.62 -18.64 -24.98
C LEU A 41 1.77 -19.76 -24.37
N ASP A 42 2.40 -20.80 -23.84
CA ASP A 42 1.72 -21.95 -23.23
C ASP A 42 1.08 -21.55 -21.89
N GLU A 43 1.81 -20.87 -21.03
CA GLU A 43 1.31 -20.37 -19.74
C GLU A 43 0.14 -19.39 -19.94
N ARG A 44 0.21 -18.55 -20.96
CA ARG A 44 -0.88 -17.64 -21.35
C ARG A 44 -2.14 -18.40 -21.75
N ALA A 45 -1.99 -19.43 -22.56
CA ALA A 45 -3.12 -20.25 -23.01
C ALA A 45 -3.77 -20.99 -21.82
N GLU A 46 -2.96 -21.57 -20.95
CA GLU A 46 -3.44 -22.23 -19.73
C GLU A 46 -4.14 -21.24 -18.79
N LEU A 47 -3.52 -20.07 -18.54
CA LEU A 47 -4.08 -19.04 -17.66
C LEU A 47 -5.42 -18.52 -18.17
N ARG A 48 -5.60 -18.34 -19.48
CA ARG A 48 -6.90 -17.98 -20.06
C ARG A 48 -8.00 -19.00 -19.76
N GLN A 49 -7.68 -20.30 -19.81
CA GLN A 49 -8.61 -21.36 -19.45
C GLN A 49 -8.95 -21.34 -17.95
N LEU A 50 -7.94 -21.10 -17.10
CA LEU A 50 -8.10 -21.07 -15.65
C LEU A 50 -8.93 -19.86 -15.18
N LEU A 51 -8.78 -18.70 -15.81
CA LEU A 51 -9.54 -17.48 -15.50
C LEU A 51 -10.99 -17.51 -16.02
N ARG A 52 -11.31 -18.46 -16.92
CA ARG A 52 -12.68 -18.80 -17.39
C ARG A 52 -13.46 -17.67 -18.07
N SER A 53 -12.98 -16.42 -18.07
CA SER A 53 -13.68 -15.29 -18.71
C SER A 53 -12.73 -14.18 -19.17
N GLU A 54 -13.13 -13.42 -20.19
CA GLU A 54 -12.39 -12.22 -20.63
C GLU A 54 -12.45 -11.11 -19.57
N ALA A 55 -13.50 -11.07 -18.76
CA ALA A 55 -13.58 -10.13 -17.63
C ALA A 55 -12.50 -10.42 -16.59
N GLY A 56 -12.36 -11.70 -16.16
CA GLY A 56 -11.31 -12.14 -15.26
C GLY A 56 -9.90 -11.91 -15.81
N TRP A 57 -9.71 -12.18 -17.11
CA TRP A 57 -8.44 -11.87 -17.79
C TRP A 57 -8.09 -10.39 -17.76
N SER A 58 -9.06 -9.53 -18.12
CA SER A 58 -8.88 -8.08 -18.14
C SER A 58 -8.63 -7.51 -16.75
N GLN A 59 -9.29 -8.06 -15.73
CA GLN A 59 -9.12 -7.68 -14.33
C GLN A 59 -7.72 -8.06 -13.83
N ALA A 60 -7.30 -9.31 -14.03
CA ALA A 60 -5.96 -9.79 -13.67
C ALA A 60 -4.86 -8.94 -14.35
N ARG A 61 -5.01 -8.68 -15.66
CA ARG A 61 -4.08 -7.81 -16.40
C ARG A 61 -3.98 -6.40 -15.82
N ARG A 62 -5.09 -5.78 -15.42
CA ARG A 62 -5.09 -4.42 -14.84
C ARG A 62 -4.38 -4.33 -13.51
N THR A 63 -4.40 -5.40 -12.72
CA THR A 63 -3.78 -5.43 -11.39
C THR A 63 -2.30 -5.76 -11.41
N THR A 64 -1.70 -6.16 -12.56
CA THR A 64 -0.26 -6.42 -12.68
C THR A 64 0.63 -5.24 -12.28
N LEU A 65 0.16 -4.00 -12.49
CA LEU A 65 0.92 -2.78 -12.20
C LEU A 65 0.92 -2.40 -10.71
N ASN A 66 0.02 -2.96 -9.91
CA ASN A 66 -0.24 -2.51 -8.53
C ASN A 66 -0.01 -3.60 -7.48
N ALA A 67 0.39 -4.81 -7.89
CA ALA A 67 0.58 -5.93 -6.99
C ALA A 67 2.00 -5.93 -6.41
N HIS A 68 2.21 -5.10 -5.41
CA HIS A 68 3.46 -5.05 -4.63
C HIS A 68 3.24 -5.71 -3.29
N TYR A 69 3.69 -6.96 -3.14
CA TYR A 69 3.57 -7.68 -1.87
C TYR A 69 4.63 -7.19 -0.88
N THR A 70 4.14 -6.80 0.30
CA THR A 70 5.00 -6.35 1.40
C THR A 70 5.63 -7.55 2.09
N SER A 71 6.93 -7.50 2.36
CA SER A 71 7.64 -8.56 3.08
C SER A 71 7.15 -8.69 4.52
N ALA A 72 7.22 -9.89 5.07
CA ALA A 72 6.78 -10.15 6.45
C ALA A 72 7.49 -9.28 7.50
N PRO A 73 8.81 -9.03 7.45
CA PRO A 73 9.48 -8.13 8.39
C PRO A 73 8.88 -6.71 8.38
N VAL A 74 8.61 -6.14 7.21
CA VAL A 74 8.01 -4.79 7.09
C VAL A 74 6.59 -4.78 7.65
N VAL A 75 5.76 -5.80 7.35
CA VAL A 75 4.40 -5.92 7.91
C VAL A 75 4.43 -6.00 9.43
N GLN A 76 5.34 -6.81 9.99
CA GLN A 76 5.52 -6.96 11.43
C GLN A 76 5.99 -5.66 12.09
N ALA A 77 6.93 -4.93 11.46
CA ALA A 77 7.40 -3.64 11.95
C ALA A 77 6.25 -2.60 11.99
N MET A 78 5.40 -2.58 10.95
CA MET A 78 4.24 -1.70 10.91
C MET A 78 3.21 -2.03 11.99
N TRP A 79 2.93 -3.32 12.21
CA TRP A 79 2.06 -3.74 13.32
C TRP A 79 2.67 -3.41 14.68
N HIS A 80 3.97 -3.63 14.84
CA HIS A 80 4.67 -3.26 16.08
C HIS A 80 4.58 -1.75 16.35
N ALA A 81 4.81 -0.90 15.35
CA ALA A 81 4.64 0.54 15.48
C ALA A 81 3.20 0.91 15.87
N ALA A 82 2.19 0.29 15.27
CA ALA A 82 0.78 0.50 15.64
C ALA A 82 0.51 0.12 17.10
N GLN A 83 1.05 -1.01 17.56
CA GLN A 83 0.91 -1.47 18.95
C GLN A 83 1.58 -0.51 19.95
N GLN A 84 2.79 0.00 19.65
CA GLN A 84 3.45 1.01 20.48
C GLN A 84 2.64 2.31 20.60
N LEU A 85 1.77 2.57 19.64
CA LEU A 85 0.89 3.74 19.59
C LEU A 85 -0.51 3.48 20.18
N GLY A 86 -0.70 2.31 20.82
CA GLY A 86 -1.91 1.97 21.58
C GLY A 86 -2.91 1.09 20.85
N VAL A 87 -2.49 0.37 19.81
CA VAL A 87 -3.29 -0.65 19.13
C VAL A 87 -3.01 -2.00 19.81
N ASP A 88 -3.84 -2.39 20.77
CA ASP A 88 -3.58 -3.54 21.64
C ASP A 88 -4.43 -4.80 21.34
N GLY A 89 -5.24 -4.77 20.31
CA GLY A 89 -5.85 -5.96 19.71
C GLY A 89 -7.31 -6.19 20.03
N ASP A 90 -7.69 -6.32 21.29
CA ASP A 90 -9.05 -6.77 21.66
C ASP A 90 -10.16 -5.79 21.22
N GLY A 91 -10.99 -6.27 20.27
CA GLY A 91 -12.09 -5.51 19.70
C GLY A 91 -11.68 -4.35 18.77
N VAL A 92 -10.39 -4.14 18.53
CA VAL A 92 -9.90 -3.11 17.60
C VAL A 92 -10.35 -3.43 16.18
N ARG A 93 -11.08 -2.51 15.56
CA ARG A 93 -11.58 -2.62 14.19
C ARG A 93 -10.53 -2.13 13.22
N VAL A 94 -10.10 -3.00 12.35
CA VAL A 94 -9.00 -2.77 11.40
C VAL A 94 -9.50 -2.86 9.97
N LEU A 95 -9.05 -1.93 9.13
CA LEU A 95 -9.23 -1.99 7.68
C LEU A 95 -7.87 -2.13 6.98
N GLU A 96 -7.75 -3.08 6.05
CA GLU A 96 -6.68 -3.16 5.08
C GLU A 96 -7.22 -2.84 3.67
N PRO A 97 -7.05 -1.61 3.15
CA PRO A 97 -7.48 -1.26 1.80
C PRO A 97 -6.46 -1.73 0.76
N GLY A 98 -6.90 -2.47 -0.24
CA GLY A 98 -6.02 -3.14 -1.20
C GLY A 98 -5.27 -4.31 -0.55
N CYS A 99 -6.02 -5.18 0.16
CA CYS A 99 -5.42 -6.20 1.03
C CYS A 99 -4.65 -7.30 0.29
N GLY A 100 -4.80 -7.41 -1.02
CA GLY A 100 -4.18 -8.49 -1.76
C GLY A 100 -4.61 -9.85 -1.19
N SER A 101 -3.66 -10.76 -0.99
CA SER A 101 -3.92 -12.04 -0.33
C SER A 101 -4.01 -11.96 1.21
N GLY A 102 -3.94 -10.75 1.82
CA GLY A 102 -4.16 -10.52 3.25
C GLY A 102 -2.90 -10.63 4.11
N ASN A 103 -1.76 -10.12 3.65
CA ASN A 103 -0.53 -10.18 4.44
C ASN A 103 -0.67 -9.44 5.79
N PHE A 104 -1.23 -8.23 5.80
CA PHE A 104 -1.44 -7.51 7.05
C PHE A 104 -2.50 -8.17 7.94
N ILE A 105 -3.54 -8.77 7.34
CA ILE A 105 -4.54 -9.58 8.05
C ILE A 105 -3.88 -10.79 8.73
N GLY A 106 -2.93 -11.44 8.03
CA GLY A 106 -2.21 -12.60 8.53
C GLY A 106 -1.39 -12.33 9.80
N PHE A 107 -0.79 -11.16 9.89
CA PHE A 107 0.06 -10.72 11.02
C PHE A 107 -0.66 -9.86 12.04
N ALA A 108 -1.96 -9.63 11.86
CA ALA A 108 -2.73 -8.81 12.80
C ALA A 108 -2.76 -9.41 14.22
N PRO A 109 -2.70 -8.57 15.26
CA PRO A 109 -2.83 -9.01 16.65
C PRO A 109 -4.10 -9.84 16.88
N ALA A 110 -4.04 -10.77 17.81
CA ALA A 110 -5.21 -11.55 18.22
C ALA A 110 -6.29 -10.61 18.79
N GLY A 111 -7.57 -10.98 18.58
CA GLY A 111 -8.71 -10.21 19.07
C GLY A 111 -9.14 -9.03 18.18
N THR A 112 -8.39 -8.69 17.12
CA THR A 112 -8.78 -7.67 16.16
C THR A 112 -9.97 -8.09 15.31
N VAL A 113 -10.84 -7.14 14.96
CA VAL A 113 -11.93 -7.29 13.99
C VAL A 113 -11.46 -6.77 12.63
N LEU A 114 -11.21 -7.66 11.69
CA LEU A 114 -10.50 -7.39 10.46
C LEU A 114 -11.44 -7.25 9.27
N THR A 115 -11.24 -6.22 8.48
CA THR A 115 -11.86 -6.02 7.16
C THR A 115 -10.76 -5.80 6.12
N GLY A 116 -10.77 -6.60 5.05
CA GLY A 116 -9.91 -6.41 3.87
C GLY A 116 -10.76 -5.99 2.68
N VAL A 117 -10.22 -5.13 1.82
CA VAL A 117 -10.85 -4.73 0.56
C VAL A 117 -9.88 -5.02 -0.57
N GLU A 118 -10.31 -5.79 -1.57
CA GLU A 118 -9.48 -6.15 -2.72
C GLU A 118 -10.27 -6.03 -4.02
N LEU A 119 -9.67 -5.38 -5.01
CA LEU A 119 -10.28 -5.14 -6.32
C LEU A 119 -10.32 -6.40 -7.18
N ASP A 120 -9.22 -7.19 -7.17
CA ASP A 120 -9.12 -8.40 -7.98
C ASP A 120 -9.88 -9.54 -7.32
N GLU A 121 -10.98 -9.99 -7.96
CA GLU A 121 -11.84 -11.05 -7.43
C GLU A 121 -11.08 -12.35 -7.11
N THR A 122 -10.10 -12.73 -7.95
CA THR A 122 -9.29 -13.94 -7.71
C THR A 122 -8.44 -13.80 -6.46
N THR A 123 -7.80 -12.66 -6.28
CA THR A 123 -6.97 -12.37 -5.10
C THR A 123 -7.83 -12.23 -3.84
N ALA A 124 -9.00 -11.57 -3.95
CA ALA A 124 -9.97 -11.49 -2.84
C ALA A 124 -10.47 -12.88 -2.41
N GLU A 125 -10.79 -13.79 -3.36
CA GLU A 125 -11.19 -15.16 -3.05
C GLU A 125 -10.04 -15.95 -2.39
N ILE A 126 -8.79 -15.73 -2.80
CA ILE A 126 -7.62 -16.30 -2.11
C ILE A 126 -7.58 -15.82 -0.66
N ALA A 127 -7.70 -14.52 -0.43
CA ALA A 127 -7.74 -13.96 0.93
C ALA A 127 -8.90 -14.53 1.77
N GLN A 128 -10.07 -14.71 1.17
CA GLN A 128 -11.22 -15.36 1.81
C GLN A 128 -10.92 -16.81 2.21
N HIS A 129 -10.30 -17.61 1.34
CA HIS A 129 -9.90 -18.97 1.67
C HIS A 129 -8.83 -19.05 2.76
N LEU A 130 -7.94 -18.06 2.84
CA LEU A 130 -6.89 -18.00 3.86
C LEU A 130 -7.42 -17.49 5.21
N TYR A 131 -8.25 -16.46 5.19
CA TYR A 131 -8.58 -15.68 6.39
C TYR A 131 -10.08 -15.50 6.66
N GLY A 132 -10.99 -16.01 5.84
CA GLY A 132 -12.44 -15.79 5.98
C GLY A 132 -13.04 -16.26 7.31
N ALA A 133 -12.34 -17.12 8.07
CA ALA A 133 -12.74 -17.51 9.42
C ALA A 133 -12.50 -16.38 10.47
N ARG A 134 -11.64 -15.37 10.18
CA ARG A 134 -11.24 -14.33 11.12
C ARG A 134 -11.36 -12.90 10.56
N ALA A 135 -11.64 -12.76 9.27
CA ALA A 135 -11.70 -11.46 8.59
C ALA A 135 -12.86 -11.44 7.59
N THR A 136 -13.47 -10.28 7.42
CA THR A 136 -14.39 -9.99 6.30
C THR A 136 -13.56 -9.49 5.12
N ILE A 137 -13.67 -10.14 3.96
CA ILE A 137 -12.98 -9.72 2.74
C ILE A 137 -14.02 -9.25 1.72
N GLU A 138 -13.97 -7.98 1.38
CA GLU A 138 -14.83 -7.35 0.38
C GLU A 138 -14.14 -7.34 -0.98
N ALA A 139 -14.68 -8.11 -1.94
CA ALA A 139 -14.22 -8.14 -3.33
C ALA A 139 -14.80 -6.95 -4.10
N THR A 140 -14.25 -5.76 -3.89
CA THR A 140 -14.76 -4.51 -4.47
C THR A 140 -13.65 -3.47 -4.63
N ALA A 141 -13.90 -2.46 -5.46
CA ALA A 141 -13.02 -1.30 -5.54
C ALA A 141 -13.11 -0.47 -4.24
N PHE A 142 -11.99 0.10 -3.79
CA PHE A 142 -11.98 0.88 -2.56
C PHE A 142 -12.93 2.10 -2.63
N GLU A 143 -13.08 2.71 -3.81
CA GLU A 143 -14.05 3.79 -4.04
C GLU A 143 -15.51 3.35 -3.88
N GLU A 144 -15.79 2.07 -4.04
CA GLU A 144 -17.14 1.49 -3.92
C GLU A 144 -17.46 0.97 -2.52
N LEU A 145 -16.46 0.84 -1.65
CA LEU A 145 -16.67 0.44 -0.26
C LEU A 145 -17.66 1.38 0.45
N ARG A 146 -18.72 0.80 1.00
CA ARG A 146 -19.82 1.52 1.68
C ARG A 146 -19.78 1.21 3.18
N VAL A 147 -19.09 2.08 3.91
CA VAL A 147 -19.02 2.09 5.37
C VAL A 147 -19.12 3.53 5.88
N GLU A 148 -19.50 3.69 7.13
CA GLU A 148 -19.58 5.01 7.77
C GLU A 148 -18.17 5.58 8.03
N ASP A 149 -18.06 6.91 8.00
CA ASP A 149 -16.85 7.60 8.42
C ASP A 149 -16.56 7.31 9.90
N GLY A 150 -15.29 7.05 10.24
CA GLY A 150 -14.91 6.68 11.60
C GLY A 150 -15.24 5.23 11.99
N ALA A 151 -15.54 4.36 11.02
CA ALA A 151 -15.88 2.95 11.28
C ALA A 151 -14.72 2.14 11.87
N PHE A 152 -13.47 2.55 11.65
CA PHE A 152 -12.28 1.78 12.02
C PHE A 152 -11.43 2.51 13.05
N ASP A 153 -10.79 1.73 13.91
CA ASP A 153 -9.82 2.22 14.88
C ASP A 153 -8.44 2.39 14.25
N VAL A 154 -8.12 1.51 13.30
CA VAL A 154 -6.86 1.50 12.54
C VAL A 154 -7.12 1.17 11.08
N VAL A 155 -6.47 1.90 10.19
CA VAL A 155 -6.28 1.50 8.79
C VAL A 155 -4.81 1.22 8.59
N ILE A 156 -4.47 0.01 8.10
CA ILE A 156 -3.08 -0.43 7.91
C ILE A 156 -2.94 -1.14 6.57
N GLY A 157 -1.88 -0.87 5.83
CA GLY A 157 -1.64 -1.56 4.56
C GLY A 157 -0.60 -0.89 3.65
N ASN A 158 -0.40 -1.51 2.49
CA ASN A 158 0.38 -0.95 1.41
C ASN A 158 -0.57 -0.41 0.33
N VAL A 159 -0.65 0.92 0.20
CA VAL A 159 -1.57 1.53 -0.76
C VAL A 159 -1.05 1.39 -2.21
N PRO A 160 -1.92 1.19 -3.21
CA PRO A 160 -1.50 1.05 -4.59
C PRO A 160 -0.93 2.35 -5.16
N PHE A 161 0.11 2.23 -6.03
CA PHE A 161 0.78 3.37 -6.68
C PHE A 161 0.45 3.37 -8.17
N ALA A 162 -0.40 4.29 -8.61
CA ALA A 162 -0.66 4.48 -10.03
C ALA A 162 -0.98 5.94 -10.34
N LYS A 163 -0.69 6.35 -11.59
CA LYS A 163 -1.07 7.67 -12.13
C LYS A 163 -2.55 7.67 -12.57
N VAL A 164 -3.42 7.22 -11.67
CA VAL A 164 -4.88 7.18 -11.87
C VAL A 164 -5.52 8.06 -10.81
N THR A 165 -6.59 8.74 -11.17
CA THR A 165 -7.40 9.54 -10.25
C THR A 165 -8.75 8.82 -10.07
N PRO A 166 -8.99 8.17 -8.92
CA PRO A 166 -10.27 7.51 -8.66
C PRO A 166 -11.44 8.50 -8.62
N HIS A 167 -12.59 8.06 -9.08
CA HIS A 167 -13.81 8.83 -8.99
C HIS A 167 -14.57 8.49 -7.70
N ASP A 168 -14.35 9.29 -6.66
CA ASP A 168 -15.09 9.21 -5.40
C ASP A 168 -15.53 10.64 -5.00
N PRO A 169 -16.78 11.03 -5.31
CA PRO A 169 -17.27 12.38 -5.00
C PRO A 169 -17.31 12.71 -3.51
N ARG A 170 -17.31 11.70 -2.64
CA ARG A 170 -17.31 11.87 -1.18
C ARG A 170 -15.90 12.11 -0.63
N HIS A 171 -14.91 11.30 -1.04
CA HIS A 171 -13.59 11.26 -0.42
C HIS A 171 -12.44 11.68 -1.36
N ASN A 172 -12.70 12.03 -2.63
CA ASN A 172 -11.69 12.51 -3.58
C ASN A 172 -12.11 13.80 -4.31
N ARG A 173 -12.63 14.77 -3.56
CA ARG A 173 -13.03 16.08 -4.13
C ARG A 173 -11.85 16.83 -4.70
N GLY A 174 -10.67 16.67 -4.11
CA GLY A 174 -9.41 17.24 -4.57
C GLY A 174 -8.84 16.58 -5.83
N ARG A 175 -9.45 15.48 -6.33
CA ARG A 175 -9.00 14.70 -7.50
C ARG A 175 -7.54 14.25 -7.39
N HIS A 176 -7.17 13.80 -6.22
CA HIS A 176 -5.82 13.30 -5.94
C HIS A 176 -5.53 11.98 -6.66
N ALA A 177 -4.24 11.75 -6.91
CA ALA A 177 -3.76 10.48 -7.43
C ALA A 177 -4.05 9.32 -6.45
N LEU A 178 -4.06 8.10 -6.97
CA LEU A 178 -4.50 6.88 -6.30
C LEU A 178 -3.95 6.74 -4.88
N HIS A 179 -2.63 6.80 -4.69
CA HIS A 179 -1.99 6.65 -3.37
C HIS A 179 -2.45 7.71 -2.36
N ASN A 180 -2.57 8.98 -2.76
CA ASN A 180 -3.06 10.03 -1.88
C ASN A 180 -4.55 9.88 -1.57
N TYR A 181 -5.36 9.47 -2.57
CA TYR A 181 -6.77 9.16 -2.36
C TYR A 181 -6.97 8.06 -1.33
N PHE A 182 -6.18 6.97 -1.42
CA PHE A 182 -6.25 5.89 -0.44
C PHE A 182 -6.00 6.39 0.97
N LEU A 183 -4.99 7.23 1.18
CA LEU A 183 -4.69 7.82 2.49
C LEU A 183 -5.82 8.75 2.98
N ILE A 184 -6.32 9.63 2.12
CA ILE A 184 -7.40 10.57 2.45
C ILE A 184 -8.67 9.81 2.84
N LYS A 185 -9.11 8.83 2.02
CA LYS A 185 -10.27 8.00 2.35
C LYS A 185 -10.04 7.19 3.63
N SER A 186 -8.87 6.63 3.82
CA SER A 186 -8.49 5.93 5.06
C SER A 186 -8.63 6.83 6.28
N LEU A 187 -8.20 8.08 6.20
CA LEU A 187 -8.39 9.05 7.27
C LEU A 187 -9.87 9.35 7.55
N HIS A 188 -10.72 9.45 6.53
CA HIS A 188 -12.17 9.60 6.73
C HIS A 188 -12.77 8.39 7.43
N LEU A 189 -12.36 7.18 7.05
CA LEU A 189 -12.87 5.93 7.62
C LEU A 189 -12.30 5.61 9.00
N THR A 190 -11.23 6.28 9.40
CA THR A 190 -10.62 6.14 10.74
C THR A 190 -11.35 7.03 11.75
N ARG A 191 -11.68 6.51 12.94
CA ARG A 191 -12.28 7.31 14.02
C ARG A 191 -11.34 8.40 14.53
N PRO A 192 -11.85 9.45 15.17
CA PRO A 192 -11.01 10.40 15.91
C PRO A 192 -10.10 9.70 16.92
N GLY A 193 -8.81 10.06 16.93
CA GLY A 193 -7.77 9.42 17.73
C GLY A 193 -7.20 8.12 17.17
N GLY A 194 -7.83 7.54 16.14
CA GLY A 194 -7.35 6.33 15.46
C GLY A 194 -6.15 6.58 14.56
N LEU A 195 -5.59 5.51 14.00
CA LEU A 195 -4.34 5.53 13.23
C LEU A 195 -4.56 5.11 11.77
N VAL A 196 -3.82 5.75 10.88
CA VAL A 196 -3.53 5.25 9.53
C VAL A 196 -2.04 4.95 9.46
N VAL A 197 -1.67 3.69 9.22
CA VAL A 197 -0.28 3.23 9.10
C VAL A 197 -0.12 2.65 7.70
N ALA A 198 0.53 3.36 6.81
CA ALA A 198 0.53 2.98 5.41
C ALA A 198 1.90 3.08 4.76
N LEU A 199 2.19 2.11 3.87
CA LEU A 199 3.23 2.27 2.87
C LEU A 199 2.65 3.02 1.69
N THR A 200 3.37 4.02 1.24
CA THR A 200 2.93 4.89 0.13
C THR A 200 4.12 5.32 -0.73
N SER A 201 3.84 5.81 -1.93
CA SER A 201 4.85 6.39 -2.79
C SER A 201 5.52 7.61 -2.12
N ARG A 202 6.84 7.77 -2.28
CA ARG A 202 7.54 8.99 -1.83
C ARG A 202 6.86 10.28 -2.29
N TYR A 203 6.15 10.24 -3.41
CA TYR A 203 5.41 11.40 -3.93
C TYR A 203 4.24 11.86 -3.05
N THR A 204 3.82 11.07 -2.06
CA THR A 204 2.90 11.56 -1.02
C THR A 204 3.54 12.71 -0.24
N LEU A 205 4.79 12.54 0.19
CA LEU A 205 5.51 13.53 0.98
C LEU A 205 6.30 14.53 0.10
N ASP A 206 6.92 14.10 -0.99
CA ASP A 206 7.85 14.91 -1.80
C ASP A 206 7.22 15.66 -2.97
N ALA A 207 5.92 15.49 -3.27
CA ALA A 207 5.32 16.24 -4.36
C ALA A 207 5.39 17.76 -4.11
N ARG A 208 5.84 18.53 -5.12
CA ARG A 208 5.87 20.01 -5.05
C ARG A 208 4.50 20.60 -4.74
N ASN A 209 3.43 20.01 -5.32
CA ASN A 209 2.08 20.43 -5.00
C ASN A 209 1.66 19.85 -3.64
N PRO A 210 1.45 20.69 -2.60
CA PRO A 210 1.12 20.23 -1.26
C PRO A 210 -0.38 19.93 -1.05
N ALA A 211 -1.21 19.97 -2.08
CA ALA A 211 -2.68 19.91 -1.94
C ALA A 211 -3.14 18.67 -1.16
N ALA A 212 -2.63 17.49 -1.48
CA ALA A 212 -2.99 16.26 -0.77
C ALA A 212 -2.51 16.28 0.69
N ARG A 213 -1.28 16.75 0.94
CA ARG A 213 -0.75 16.87 2.32
C ARG A 213 -1.55 17.86 3.15
N ARG A 214 -1.96 18.99 2.56
CA ARG A 214 -2.81 19.99 3.23
C ARG A 214 -4.19 19.42 3.56
N GLU A 215 -4.78 18.64 2.65
CA GLU A 215 -6.07 17.98 2.92
C GLU A 215 -5.92 16.97 4.05
N MET A 216 -4.92 16.10 4.02
CA MET A 216 -4.64 15.18 5.12
C MET A 216 -4.34 15.90 6.44
N ALA A 217 -3.52 16.94 6.42
CA ALA A 217 -3.15 17.73 7.61
C ALA A 217 -4.34 18.54 8.18
N SER A 218 -5.38 18.82 7.39
CA SER A 218 -6.61 19.43 7.91
C SER A 218 -7.35 18.53 8.89
N MET A 219 -7.14 17.20 8.83
CA MET A 219 -7.87 16.22 9.64
C MET A 219 -7.00 15.25 10.44
N ALA A 220 -5.68 15.30 10.26
CA ALA A 220 -4.77 14.37 10.94
C ALA A 220 -3.42 15.02 11.23
N ASP A 221 -2.71 14.48 12.21
CA ASP A 221 -1.33 14.82 12.53
C ASP A 221 -0.39 13.71 12.04
N LEU A 222 0.77 14.09 11.49
CA LEU A 222 1.84 13.13 11.24
C LEU A 222 2.45 12.73 12.58
N VAL A 223 2.39 11.44 12.92
CA VAL A 223 3.09 10.88 14.09
C VAL A 223 4.54 10.61 13.74
N GLY A 224 4.79 10.10 12.53
CA GLY A 224 6.11 9.84 12.01
C GLY A 224 6.06 9.29 10.59
N ALA A 225 7.20 9.34 9.91
CA ALA A 225 7.39 8.70 8.62
C ALA A 225 8.79 8.09 8.53
N ILE A 226 8.90 6.94 7.87
CA ILE A 226 10.18 6.27 7.61
C ILE A 226 10.31 6.06 6.12
N ARG A 227 11.39 6.54 5.53
CA ARG A 227 11.71 6.34 4.12
C ARG A 227 12.54 5.08 3.95
N LEU A 228 12.01 4.15 3.18
CA LEU A 228 12.66 2.88 2.88
C LEU A 228 13.59 3.05 1.66
N PRO A 229 14.74 2.33 1.63
CA PRO A 229 15.64 2.37 0.50
C PRO A 229 15.01 1.75 -0.76
N GLU A 230 15.57 2.08 -1.91
CA GLU A 230 15.26 1.36 -3.15
C GLU A 230 15.51 -0.14 -2.92
N ARG A 231 14.76 -1.02 -3.63
CA ARG A 231 14.83 -2.48 -3.45
C ARG A 231 14.24 -3.03 -2.15
N ALA A 232 13.72 -2.22 -1.23
CA ALA A 232 12.94 -2.74 -0.11
C ALA A 232 11.81 -3.69 -0.58
N PHE A 233 11.35 -3.52 -1.83
CA PHE A 233 10.32 -4.33 -2.50
C PHE A 233 10.82 -5.03 -3.78
N ALA A 234 12.12 -5.02 -4.08
CA ALA A 234 12.69 -5.53 -5.35
C ALA A 234 12.38 -7.02 -5.61
N ARG A 235 12.25 -7.83 -4.55
CA ARG A 235 11.89 -9.24 -4.67
C ARG A 235 10.44 -9.47 -5.09
N SER A 236 9.57 -8.49 -4.89
CA SER A 236 8.13 -8.61 -5.14
C SER A 236 7.63 -7.81 -6.35
N SER A 237 8.33 -6.76 -6.78
CA SER A 237 7.81 -5.84 -7.79
C SER A 237 8.72 -5.60 -8.99
N GLY A 238 10.01 -5.92 -8.90
CA GLY A 238 10.97 -5.66 -9.99
C GLY A 238 11.17 -4.17 -10.33
N THR A 239 10.64 -3.25 -9.54
CA THR A 239 10.74 -1.80 -9.75
C THR A 239 11.51 -1.15 -8.60
N ASP A 240 12.48 -0.30 -8.94
CA ASP A 240 13.23 0.51 -7.99
C ASP A 240 12.39 1.74 -7.60
N VAL A 241 11.50 1.58 -6.61
CA VAL A 241 10.62 2.65 -6.12
C VAL A 241 10.95 2.93 -4.67
N VAL A 242 11.23 4.21 -4.37
CA VAL A 242 11.34 4.69 -2.98
C VAL A 242 9.94 4.79 -2.38
N VAL A 243 9.77 4.16 -1.22
CA VAL A 243 8.50 4.04 -0.50
C VAL A 243 8.65 4.67 0.88
N ASP A 244 7.62 5.38 1.31
CA ASP A 244 7.52 5.91 2.66
C ASP A 244 6.51 5.11 3.47
N MET A 245 6.87 4.66 4.68
CA MET A 245 5.92 4.31 5.70
C MET A 245 5.47 5.59 6.38
N VAL A 246 4.17 5.88 6.40
CA VAL A 246 3.59 7.05 7.07
C VAL A 246 2.65 6.60 8.18
N ILE A 247 2.72 7.28 9.33
CA ILE A 247 1.84 7.07 10.47
C ILE A 247 1.10 8.37 10.73
N LEU A 248 -0.19 8.36 10.50
CA LEU A 248 -1.08 9.51 10.70
C LEU A 248 -2.07 9.21 11.83
N ARG A 249 -2.28 10.16 12.72
CA ARG A 249 -3.32 10.08 13.74
C ARG A 249 -4.48 10.99 13.37
N ARG A 250 -5.67 10.39 13.22
CA ARG A 250 -6.89 11.16 12.97
C ARG A 250 -7.16 12.11 14.14
N ARG A 251 -7.20 13.42 13.87
CA ARG A 251 -7.42 14.43 14.91
C ARG A 251 -8.88 14.48 15.33
N PRO A 252 -9.18 14.61 16.62
CA PRO A 252 -10.53 14.92 17.08
C PRO A 252 -11.03 16.24 16.51
N PRO A 253 -12.33 16.38 16.19
CA PRO A 253 -12.89 17.63 15.72
C PRO A 253 -12.60 18.78 16.70
N GLY A 254 -12.12 19.91 16.18
CA GLY A 254 -11.80 21.11 16.97
C GLY A 254 -10.46 21.05 17.70
N ALA A 255 -9.71 19.95 17.63
CA ALA A 255 -8.37 19.91 18.19
C ALA A 255 -7.37 20.66 17.28
N GLU A 256 -6.45 21.38 17.91
CA GLU A 256 -5.37 22.08 17.18
C GLU A 256 -4.38 21.07 16.57
N PRO A 257 -3.81 21.38 15.38
CA PRO A 257 -2.75 20.59 14.78
C PRO A 257 -1.56 20.43 15.72
N SER A 258 -1.00 19.22 15.76
CA SER A 258 0.17 18.88 16.56
C SER A 258 1.15 18.02 15.75
N GLY A 259 2.33 17.77 16.32
CA GLY A 259 3.36 16.97 15.67
C GLY A 259 4.30 17.75 14.75
N PRO A 260 5.19 17.06 14.03
CA PRO A 260 6.17 17.68 13.15
C PRO A 260 5.55 18.34 11.91
N ALA A 261 6.25 19.30 11.33
CA ALA A 261 5.89 19.86 10.04
C ALA A 261 6.17 18.87 8.91
N TRP A 262 5.25 18.78 7.93
CA TRP A 262 5.34 17.80 6.83
C TRP A 262 4.62 18.21 5.55
N GLN A 263 4.14 19.46 5.49
CA GLN A 263 3.34 19.89 4.34
C GLN A 263 4.19 20.44 3.19
N GLN A 264 5.41 20.88 3.47
CA GLN A 264 6.30 21.51 2.50
C GLN A 264 7.45 20.59 2.09
N VAL A 265 8.14 20.98 1.02
CA VAL A 265 9.37 20.36 0.57
C VAL A 265 10.50 21.39 0.53
N GLY A 266 11.73 20.92 0.68
CA GLY A 266 12.94 21.72 0.57
C GLY A 266 14.00 20.99 -0.26
N ALA A 267 15.14 21.65 -0.51
CA ALA A 267 16.23 21.06 -1.24
C ALA A 267 16.80 19.84 -0.48
N ALA A 268 16.94 18.71 -1.16
CA ALA A 268 17.58 17.54 -0.61
C ALA A 268 19.08 17.84 -0.35
N PRO A 269 19.68 17.38 0.77
CA PRO A 269 21.07 17.59 1.12
C PRO A 269 22.00 16.64 0.33
N ILE A 270 21.96 16.72 -0.99
CA ILE A 270 22.81 15.95 -1.91
C ILE A 270 23.46 16.90 -2.90
N ASP A 271 24.66 16.55 -3.36
CA ASP A 271 25.36 17.35 -4.37
C ASP A 271 24.54 17.35 -5.67
N ALA A 272 24.16 18.53 -6.10
CA ALA A 272 23.52 18.70 -7.39
C ALA A 272 24.57 18.44 -8.48
N ALA A 273 24.19 17.68 -9.52
CA ALA A 273 24.98 17.63 -10.73
C ALA A 273 25.03 19.05 -11.33
N ASP A 274 26.17 19.42 -11.93
CA ASP A 274 26.34 20.72 -12.59
C ASP A 274 25.13 21.02 -13.49
N ASP A 275 24.50 22.18 -13.32
CA ASP A 275 23.32 22.67 -14.05
C ASP A 275 21.99 21.93 -13.81
N ALA A 276 21.87 20.98 -12.90
CA ALA A 276 20.60 20.34 -12.55
C ALA A 276 19.83 21.14 -11.47
N ALA A 277 18.49 21.19 -11.61
CA ALA A 277 17.66 21.73 -10.56
C ALA A 277 17.78 20.88 -9.29
N PRO A 278 17.83 21.49 -8.09
CA PRO A 278 17.93 20.73 -6.84
C PRO A 278 16.75 19.76 -6.70
N LEU A 279 17.06 18.53 -6.28
CA LEU A 279 16.04 17.57 -5.91
C LEU A 279 15.39 17.98 -4.60
N GLU A 280 14.11 17.71 -4.46
CA GLU A 280 13.33 18.11 -3.30
C GLU A 280 12.96 16.90 -2.46
N VAL A 281 12.99 17.09 -1.13
CA VAL A 281 12.57 16.13 -0.12
C VAL A 281 11.64 16.84 0.87
N ASN A 282 10.77 16.08 1.51
CA ASN A 282 9.85 16.63 2.49
C ASN A 282 10.58 17.27 3.68
N GLU A 283 10.05 18.38 4.18
CA GLU A 283 10.59 19.10 5.37
C GLU A 283 10.72 18.19 6.59
N TYR A 284 9.88 17.16 6.70
CA TYR A 284 9.96 16.16 7.75
C TYR A 284 11.31 15.44 7.74
N TYR A 285 11.78 14.97 6.58
CA TYR A 285 13.06 14.27 6.47
C TYR A 285 14.27 15.19 6.55
N LEU A 286 14.09 16.49 6.29
CA LEU A 286 15.13 17.50 6.55
C LEU A 286 15.33 17.71 8.06
N ALA A 287 14.25 17.62 8.83
CA ALA A 287 14.28 17.73 10.30
C ALA A 287 14.65 16.40 10.99
N HIS A 288 14.38 15.27 10.33
CA HIS A 288 14.55 13.90 10.85
C HIS A 288 15.30 13.03 9.84
N PRO A 289 16.58 13.32 9.53
CA PRO A 289 17.36 12.54 8.57
C PRO A 289 17.56 11.09 9.00
N GLU A 290 17.52 10.79 10.30
CA GLU A 290 17.57 9.44 10.88
C GLU A 290 16.39 8.55 10.49
N HIS A 291 15.29 9.13 9.98
CA HIS A 291 14.13 8.39 9.47
C HIS A 291 14.26 8.04 7.99
N VAL A 292 15.37 8.31 7.36
CA VAL A 292 15.73 7.80 6.03
C VAL A 292 16.66 6.61 6.21
N LEU A 293 16.17 5.39 5.85
CA LEU A 293 16.94 4.15 6.02
C LEU A 293 17.91 3.96 4.84
N GLY A 294 18.94 4.79 4.78
CA GLY A 294 19.95 4.81 3.74
C GLY A 294 20.41 6.20 3.38
N ASP A 295 21.22 6.31 2.32
CA ASP A 295 21.75 7.58 1.84
C ASP A 295 20.86 8.15 0.72
N LEU A 296 20.46 9.41 0.86
CA LEU A 296 19.81 10.15 -0.22
C LEU A 296 20.79 10.32 -1.37
N ALA A 297 20.35 9.99 -2.58
CA ALA A 297 21.16 10.08 -3.79
C ALA A 297 20.32 10.52 -4.99
N ALA A 298 20.99 10.94 -6.04
CA ALA A 298 20.40 11.19 -7.34
C ALA A 298 20.57 9.96 -8.25
N THR A 299 19.52 9.57 -8.94
CA THR A 299 19.57 8.47 -9.92
C THR A 299 18.88 8.86 -11.23
N ARG A 300 19.14 8.10 -12.27
CA ARG A 300 18.39 8.20 -13.51
C ARG A 300 17.10 7.40 -13.37
N GLY A 301 15.98 8.10 -13.27
CA GLY A 301 14.67 7.47 -13.12
C GLY A 301 14.05 7.03 -14.45
N MET A 302 12.99 6.25 -14.37
CA MET A 302 12.23 5.77 -15.55
C MET A 302 11.56 6.92 -16.34
N TYR A 303 11.25 8.04 -15.69
CA TYR A 303 10.50 9.16 -16.27
C TYR A 303 11.26 10.48 -16.30
N ARG A 304 12.40 10.57 -15.62
CA ARG A 304 13.25 11.78 -15.54
C ARG A 304 14.70 11.36 -15.46
N ASP A 305 15.56 12.16 -16.12
CA ASP A 305 17.01 11.93 -16.08
C ASP A 305 17.64 12.19 -14.69
N HIS A 306 16.88 12.80 -13.76
CA HIS A 306 17.34 13.15 -12.43
C HIS A 306 16.20 12.98 -11.42
N GLU A 307 16.27 11.92 -10.61
CA GLU A 307 15.28 11.58 -9.57
C GLU A 307 15.97 11.27 -8.24
N LEU A 308 15.28 11.61 -7.13
CA LEU A 308 15.73 11.28 -5.78
C LEU A 308 15.55 9.78 -5.55
N THR A 309 16.59 9.15 -5.04
CA THR A 309 16.56 7.76 -4.54
C THR A 309 17.17 7.65 -3.15
N VAL A 310 17.08 6.46 -2.56
CA VAL A 310 17.71 6.11 -1.29
C VAL A 310 18.53 4.85 -1.50
N THR A 311 19.84 4.97 -1.39
CA THR A 311 20.76 3.84 -1.49
C THR A 311 20.83 3.11 -0.14
N PRO A 312 20.63 1.78 -0.10
CA PRO A 312 20.73 1.05 1.17
C PRO A 312 22.15 1.13 1.76
N THR A 313 22.25 1.39 3.06
CA THR A 313 23.51 1.41 3.80
C THR A 313 23.74 0.15 4.64
N GLY A 314 22.80 -0.80 4.64
CA GLY A 314 22.84 -2.04 5.39
C GLY A 314 21.75 -3.02 5.01
N ASP A 315 21.59 -4.07 5.82
CA ASP A 315 20.48 -5.01 5.68
C ASP A 315 19.21 -4.41 6.30
N LEU A 316 18.16 -4.26 5.49
CA LEU A 316 16.87 -3.68 5.94
C LEU A 316 16.24 -4.48 7.10
N ASP A 317 16.50 -5.80 7.16
CA ASP A 317 15.97 -6.65 8.23
C ASP A 317 16.67 -6.39 9.59
N GLN A 318 17.74 -5.57 9.62
CA GLN A 318 18.49 -5.19 10.82
C GLN A 318 18.29 -3.71 11.21
N GLN A 319 17.66 -2.91 10.39
CA GLN A 319 17.32 -1.50 10.60
C GLN A 319 15.89 -1.34 11.11
#